data_4cb38b20dc11790daabe41d95c377e6e
#
_entry.id   4cb38b20dc11790daabe41d95c377e6e
#
_cell.length_a   1.000
_cell.length_b   1.000
_cell.length_c   1.000
_cell.angle_alpha   90.00
_cell.angle_beta   90.00
_cell.angle_gamma   90.00
#
_symmetry.space_group_name_H-M   'P 1'
#
loop_
_entity.id
_entity.type
_entity.pdbx_description
1 polymer ?
#
loop_
_entity_poly.entity_id
_entity_poly.type
_entity_poly.pdbx_seq_one_letter_code
_entity_poly.pdbx_strand_id
1 'polypeptide(L)'
;MFSGKGSAQTTLTEKEIKDIIGEGTPAELYRDKKVLVLTPDATRTCPLPMMVRTVNDVIGRRCARLDFMVALGTHPLMSESEVLALYGIDRHQRLNEFKRCSFFSHQWNVSGTFQRLGYLEEDEVAELSGGLLRQRVPVDINRKIFDYDLIVILGPVFPHEVVGYSGGAKYLFPGISGGEFLHFFHWLGAVLTCEKIIGIKDTPVRAVIHRAMDMVRLPLHCLSMVVASQRSLYGLYAGDIIEAWGQAADLSEKIHVVYKNAPYSTVFGHAPEMYDEIWVAGKVMYKLEQVVADGGRLIIYGPHIREVSRTWGRDIEKIGYHVRDYFLAQMDRFVDIPLGVLAHSTHVRGTGSYANGNEKPRIDVVLATSIPEEKCRQINLGYLDPALIDIENYRNREQEGILYVDHAGEILYKRR
;
A
#
# COMPACT_ATOMS: atom_id res chain seq x y z
N MET A 1 -21.40 -15.03 4.51
CA MET A 1 -21.96 -15.09 3.14
C MET A 1 -20.97 -14.43 2.22
N PHE A 2 -20.75 -14.95 1.05
CA PHE A 2 -19.76 -14.48 0.09
C PHE A 2 -20.40 -14.33 -1.30
N SER A 3 -20.10 -13.26 -2.03
CA SER A 3 -20.38 -13.10 -3.45
C SER A 3 -19.19 -12.43 -4.12
N GLY A 4 -18.87 -12.87 -5.31
CA GLY A 4 -17.74 -12.30 -6.05
C GLY A 4 -17.69 -12.73 -7.50
N LYS A 5 -17.17 -11.85 -8.32
CA LYS A 5 -16.94 -12.10 -9.75
C LYS A 5 -15.69 -11.35 -10.20
N GLY A 6 -14.92 -11.98 -11.06
CA GLY A 6 -13.78 -11.33 -11.69
C GLY A 6 -13.26 -12.05 -12.91
N SER A 7 -12.63 -11.30 -13.81
CA SER A 7 -12.02 -11.77 -15.03
C SER A 7 -10.76 -10.98 -15.34
N ALA A 8 -9.73 -11.64 -15.83
CA ALA A 8 -8.52 -10.95 -16.32
C ALA A 8 -8.70 -10.30 -17.71
N GLN A 9 -9.84 -10.51 -18.36
CA GLN A 9 -10.06 -10.09 -19.75
C GLN A 9 -11.21 -9.07 -19.90
N THR A 10 -12.15 -9.05 -18.94
CA THR A 10 -13.36 -8.23 -19.02
C THR A 10 -13.59 -7.49 -17.71
N THR A 11 -14.05 -6.25 -17.79
CA THR A 11 -14.42 -5.46 -16.64
C THR A 11 -15.88 -5.69 -16.23
N LEU A 12 -16.16 -5.48 -14.95
CA LEU A 12 -17.51 -5.56 -14.39
C LEU A 12 -18.36 -4.38 -14.85
N THR A 13 -19.63 -4.64 -15.11
CA THR A 13 -20.66 -3.61 -15.30
C THR A 13 -21.11 -3.05 -13.95
N GLU A 14 -21.69 -1.84 -13.95
CA GLU A 14 -22.26 -1.25 -12.72
C GLU A 14 -23.36 -2.14 -12.09
N LYS A 15 -24.14 -2.85 -12.91
CA LYS A 15 -25.15 -3.79 -12.44
C LYS A 15 -24.50 -4.93 -11.69
N GLU A 16 -23.48 -5.57 -12.25
CA GLU A 16 -22.76 -6.66 -11.59
C GLU A 16 -22.12 -6.22 -10.28
N ILE A 17 -21.55 -5.01 -10.23
CA ILE A 17 -20.99 -4.44 -8.99
C ILE A 17 -22.10 -4.30 -7.92
N LYS A 18 -23.27 -3.78 -8.28
CA LYS A 18 -24.42 -3.65 -7.36
C LYS A 18 -24.93 -5.00 -6.88
N ASP A 19 -25.04 -5.96 -7.78
CA ASP A 19 -25.50 -7.32 -7.48
C ASP A 19 -24.52 -8.00 -6.50
N ILE A 20 -23.21 -7.95 -6.76
CA ILE A 20 -22.18 -8.52 -5.88
C ILE A 20 -22.23 -7.90 -4.48
N ILE A 21 -22.34 -6.57 -4.37
CA ILE A 21 -22.44 -5.91 -3.06
C ILE A 21 -23.73 -6.34 -2.36
N GLY A 22 -24.86 -6.37 -3.07
CA GLY A 22 -26.16 -6.73 -2.50
C GLY A 22 -26.24 -8.17 -2.01
N GLU A 23 -25.64 -9.10 -2.76
CA GLU A 23 -25.62 -10.53 -2.42
C GLU A 23 -24.58 -10.84 -1.32
N GLY A 24 -23.38 -10.27 -1.45
CA GLY A 24 -22.27 -10.50 -0.53
C GLY A 24 -22.42 -9.78 0.80
N THR A 25 -23.23 -8.69 0.85
CA THR A 25 -23.52 -7.94 2.06
C THR A 25 -25.02 -8.01 2.35
N PRO A 26 -25.52 -9.08 2.97
CA PRO A 26 -26.94 -9.29 3.20
C PRO A 26 -27.52 -8.26 4.19
N ALA A 27 -28.81 -7.95 4.04
CA ALA A 27 -29.46 -6.90 4.81
C ALA A 27 -29.38 -7.11 6.34
N GLU A 28 -29.36 -8.37 6.79
CA GLU A 28 -29.25 -8.76 8.19
C GLU A 28 -27.94 -8.28 8.82
N LEU A 29 -26.89 -8.10 8.00
CA LEU A 29 -25.59 -7.65 8.46
C LEU A 29 -25.60 -6.15 8.81
N TYR A 30 -26.37 -5.31 8.08
CA TYR A 30 -26.29 -3.86 8.21
C TYR A 30 -27.63 -3.14 8.49
N ARG A 31 -28.79 -3.84 8.38
CA ARG A 31 -30.09 -3.22 8.65
C ARG A 31 -30.13 -2.65 10.06
N ASP A 32 -30.59 -1.39 10.17
CA ASP A 32 -30.72 -0.64 11.42
C ASP A 32 -29.43 -0.49 12.22
N LYS A 33 -28.26 -0.75 11.62
CA LYS A 33 -26.94 -0.62 12.23
C LYS A 33 -26.23 0.66 11.80
N LYS A 34 -25.28 1.11 12.63
CA LYS A 34 -24.30 2.12 12.26
C LYS A 34 -23.14 1.42 11.55
N VAL A 35 -22.88 1.84 10.34
CA VAL A 35 -21.85 1.25 9.47
C VAL A 35 -20.76 2.26 9.19
N LEU A 36 -19.50 1.89 9.40
CA LEU A 36 -18.33 2.66 8.98
C LEU A 36 -17.65 1.95 7.82
N VAL A 37 -17.45 2.69 6.71
CA VAL A 37 -16.71 2.20 5.55
C VAL A 37 -15.28 2.76 5.58
N LEU A 38 -14.28 1.88 5.65
CA LEU A 38 -12.86 2.24 5.53
C LEU A 38 -12.46 2.20 4.06
N THR A 39 -11.82 3.28 3.59
CA THR A 39 -11.44 3.44 2.18
C THR A 39 -9.96 3.78 2.02
N PRO A 40 -9.36 3.61 0.81
CA PRO A 40 -8.03 4.11 0.50
C PRO A 40 -7.99 5.64 0.40
N ASP A 41 -6.79 6.18 0.38
CA ASP A 41 -6.47 7.56 -0.01
C ASP A 41 -6.23 7.71 -1.53
N ALA A 42 -5.80 8.91 -1.96
CA ALA A 42 -5.54 9.23 -3.36
C ALA A 42 -4.28 8.55 -3.96
N THR A 43 -3.45 7.89 -3.16
CA THR A 43 -2.21 7.24 -3.64
C THR A 43 -2.43 5.89 -4.32
N ARG A 44 -3.69 5.51 -4.55
CA ARG A 44 -4.08 4.25 -5.21
C ARG A 44 -5.00 4.54 -6.40
N THR A 45 -4.73 3.92 -7.53
CA THR A 45 -5.70 3.86 -8.64
C THR A 45 -6.90 3.05 -8.21
N CYS A 46 -8.09 3.66 -8.22
CA CYS A 46 -9.31 3.03 -7.73
C CYS A 46 -10.54 3.81 -8.21
N PRO A 47 -11.63 3.16 -8.68
CA PRO A 47 -12.89 3.82 -9.02
C PRO A 47 -13.68 4.22 -7.77
N LEU A 48 -13.01 4.90 -6.82
CA LEU A 48 -13.54 5.20 -5.51
C LEU A 48 -14.84 6.03 -5.54
N PRO A 49 -14.96 7.08 -6.40
CA PRO A 49 -16.21 7.84 -6.52
C PRO A 49 -17.41 6.97 -6.91
N MET A 50 -17.24 6.03 -7.84
CA MET A 50 -18.30 5.09 -8.24
C MET A 50 -18.64 4.14 -7.10
N MET A 51 -17.63 3.57 -6.45
CA MET A 51 -17.83 2.60 -5.37
C MET A 51 -18.49 3.20 -4.13
N VAL A 52 -18.10 4.42 -3.73
CA VAL A 52 -18.73 5.14 -2.60
C VAL A 52 -20.20 5.39 -2.87
N ARG A 53 -20.57 5.83 -4.08
CA ARG A 53 -21.98 5.99 -4.50
C ARG A 53 -22.71 4.65 -4.47
N THR A 54 -22.12 3.60 -5.03
CA THR A 54 -22.77 2.27 -5.08
C THR A 54 -22.99 1.70 -3.69
N VAL A 55 -22.02 1.82 -2.78
CA VAL A 55 -22.16 1.39 -1.39
C VAL A 55 -23.26 2.20 -0.68
N ASN A 56 -23.32 3.52 -0.89
CA ASN A 56 -24.39 4.34 -0.34
C ASN A 56 -25.77 3.94 -0.89
N ASP A 57 -25.87 3.62 -2.18
CA ASP A 57 -27.14 3.16 -2.81
C ASP A 57 -27.62 1.81 -2.25
N VAL A 58 -26.71 0.85 -2.07
CA VAL A 58 -27.05 -0.52 -1.65
C VAL A 58 -27.25 -0.61 -0.14
N ILE A 59 -26.32 -0.08 0.65
CA ILE A 59 -26.29 -0.21 2.11
C ILE A 59 -26.94 0.99 2.80
N GLY A 60 -26.62 2.20 2.37
CA GLY A 60 -26.95 3.44 3.11
C GLY A 60 -28.43 3.72 3.29
N ARG A 61 -29.28 3.19 2.41
CA ARG A 61 -30.75 3.36 2.52
C ARG A 61 -31.39 2.48 3.60
N ARG A 62 -30.70 1.44 4.06
CA ARG A 62 -31.26 0.40 4.95
C ARG A 62 -30.53 0.32 6.30
N CYS A 63 -29.40 0.98 6.46
CA CYS A 63 -28.71 1.09 7.74
C CYS A 63 -29.19 2.31 8.53
N ALA A 64 -28.96 2.33 9.84
CA ALA A 64 -29.30 3.48 10.68
C ALA A 64 -28.39 4.67 10.33
N ARG A 65 -27.12 4.39 10.03
CA ARG A 65 -26.10 5.39 9.66
C ARG A 65 -25.02 4.76 8.80
N LEU A 66 -24.59 5.46 7.76
CA LEU A 66 -23.44 5.09 6.93
C LEU A 66 -22.44 6.25 6.92
N ASP A 67 -21.24 5.99 7.41
CA ASP A 67 -20.15 6.96 7.41
C ASP A 67 -18.92 6.38 6.72
N PHE A 68 -17.99 7.26 6.33
CA PHE A 68 -16.78 6.89 5.60
C PHE A 68 -15.55 7.45 6.29
N MET A 69 -14.48 6.65 6.33
CA MET A 69 -13.17 7.07 6.85
C MET A 69 -12.06 6.65 5.90
N VAL A 70 -11.22 7.63 5.52
CA VAL A 70 -10.00 7.35 4.77
C VAL A 70 -8.93 6.79 5.73
N ALA A 71 -8.43 5.59 5.41
CA ALA A 71 -7.36 4.93 6.16
C ALA A 71 -6.00 5.42 5.64
N LEU A 72 -5.38 6.36 6.36
CA LEU A 72 -4.17 7.06 5.92
C LEU A 72 -2.87 6.35 6.34
N GLY A 73 -2.91 5.46 7.36
CA GLY A 73 -1.67 5.09 8.05
C GLY A 73 -0.98 6.34 8.60
N THR A 74 0.16 6.72 8.04
CA THR A 74 0.88 7.97 8.36
C THR A 74 0.99 8.92 7.16
N HIS A 75 0.17 8.74 6.13
CA HIS A 75 0.09 9.69 5.02
C HIS A 75 -0.47 11.04 5.49
N PRO A 76 -0.27 12.13 4.71
CA PRO A 76 -0.77 13.45 5.07
C PRO A 76 -2.24 13.45 5.45
N LEU A 77 -2.59 14.22 6.48
CA LEU A 77 -3.96 14.37 6.93
C LEU A 77 -4.82 15.01 5.85
N MET A 78 -6.09 14.62 5.80
CA MET A 78 -7.06 15.16 4.86
C MET A 78 -8.17 15.90 5.63
N SER A 79 -8.51 17.09 5.16
CA SER A 79 -9.71 17.83 5.56
C SER A 79 -10.99 17.15 5.02
N GLU A 80 -12.16 17.48 5.56
CA GLU A 80 -13.43 16.98 5.00
C GLU A 80 -13.60 17.34 3.52
N SER A 81 -13.19 18.54 3.11
CA SER A 81 -13.27 18.98 1.71
C SER A 81 -12.40 18.12 0.77
N GLU A 82 -11.19 17.74 1.22
CA GLU A 82 -10.32 16.86 0.45
C GLU A 82 -10.88 15.42 0.39
N VAL A 83 -11.49 14.92 1.47
CA VAL A 83 -12.17 13.63 1.47
C VAL A 83 -13.36 13.62 0.52
N LEU A 84 -14.19 14.69 0.52
CA LEU A 84 -15.29 14.83 -0.42
C LEU A 84 -14.82 14.89 -1.87
N ALA A 85 -13.74 15.61 -2.15
CA ALA A 85 -13.11 15.68 -3.47
C ALA A 85 -12.60 14.29 -3.91
N LEU A 86 -11.94 13.53 -3.01
CA LEU A 86 -11.48 12.16 -3.25
C LEU A 86 -12.64 11.22 -3.64
N TYR A 87 -13.81 11.39 -3.00
CA TYR A 87 -15.01 10.60 -3.29
C TYR A 87 -15.82 11.14 -4.48
N GLY A 88 -15.40 12.25 -5.07
CA GLY A 88 -16.12 12.90 -6.16
C GLY A 88 -17.54 13.34 -5.76
N ILE A 89 -17.71 13.80 -4.50
CA ILE A 89 -18.97 14.26 -3.95
C ILE A 89 -19.01 15.78 -4.02
N ASP A 90 -19.87 16.30 -4.89
CA ASP A 90 -20.10 17.75 -4.98
C ASP A 90 -21.06 18.24 -3.88
N ARG A 91 -21.23 19.58 -3.83
CA ARG A 91 -22.11 20.21 -2.83
C ARG A 91 -23.58 19.73 -2.92
N HIS A 92 -24.08 19.50 -4.14
CA HIS A 92 -25.45 19.04 -4.33
C HIS A 92 -25.63 17.61 -3.80
N GLN A 93 -24.73 16.71 -4.16
CA GLN A 93 -24.73 15.32 -3.68
C GLN A 93 -24.55 15.26 -2.15
N ARG A 94 -23.65 16.10 -1.59
CA ARG A 94 -23.43 16.18 -0.14
C ARG A 94 -24.71 16.54 0.63
N LEU A 95 -25.51 17.47 0.09
CA LEU A 95 -26.73 17.95 0.72
C LEU A 95 -27.95 17.04 0.50
N ASN A 96 -27.93 16.19 -0.52
CA ASN A 96 -29.04 15.33 -0.89
C ASN A 96 -28.76 13.84 -0.64
N GLU A 97 -27.88 13.25 -1.44
CA GLU A 97 -27.60 11.79 -1.41
C GLU A 97 -26.84 11.38 -0.16
N PHE A 98 -25.90 12.22 0.28
CA PHE A 98 -25.02 11.95 1.42
C PHE A 98 -25.32 12.82 2.66
N LYS A 99 -26.51 13.40 2.75
CA LYS A 99 -26.87 14.31 3.86
C LYS A 99 -26.80 13.67 5.26
N ARG A 100 -26.92 12.34 5.33
CA ARG A 100 -26.85 11.57 6.58
C ARG A 100 -25.49 10.96 6.84
N CYS A 101 -24.54 11.07 5.90
CA CYS A 101 -23.19 10.53 6.02
C CYS A 101 -22.25 11.52 6.68
N SER A 102 -21.30 11.04 7.47
CA SER A 102 -20.14 11.80 7.89
C SER A 102 -18.88 11.26 7.18
N PHE A 103 -17.92 12.14 6.99
CA PHE A 103 -16.69 11.85 6.27
C PHE A 103 -15.50 12.18 7.14
N PHE A 104 -14.62 11.22 7.34
CA PHE A 104 -13.47 11.32 8.23
C PHE A 104 -12.19 10.93 7.50
N SER A 105 -11.07 11.43 7.99
CA SER A 105 -9.76 10.88 7.73
C SER A 105 -9.14 10.38 9.03
N HIS A 106 -8.25 9.40 8.95
CA HIS A 106 -7.55 8.88 10.12
C HIS A 106 -6.61 9.95 10.69
N GLN A 107 -6.91 10.45 11.89
CA GLN A 107 -6.16 11.52 12.57
C GLN A 107 -4.99 10.93 13.38
N TRP A 108 -4.03 10.33 12.69
CA TRP A 108 -2.95 9.55 13.30
C TRP A 108 -2.01 10.35 14.22
N ASN A 109 -1.92 11.66 14.05
CA ASN A 109 -1.08 12.56 14.83
C ASN A 109 -1.83 13.28 15.97
N VAL A 110 -3.12 12.98 16.17
CA VAL A 110 -3.94 13.62 17.22
C VAL A 110 -3.96 12.74 18.46
N SER A 111 -3.61 13.34 19.60
CA SER A 111 -3.69 12.67 20.91
C SER A 111 -5.12 12.20 21.21
N GLY A 112 -5.26 10.99 21.72
CA GLY A 112 -6.57 10.41 22.04
C GLY A 112 -7.31 9.77 20.87
N THR A 113 -6.73 9.74 19.66
CA THR A 113 -7.30 9.04 18.53
C THR A 113 -7.37 7.53 18.73
N PHE A 114 -6.47 6.98 19.51
CA PHE A 114 -6.28 5.54 19.63
C PHE A 114 -6.91 4.94 20.89
N GLN A 115 -7.29 3.66 20.73
CA GLN A 115 -7.62 2.76 21.84
C GLN A 115 -6.70 1.55 21.77
N ARG A 116 -6.07 1.20 22.89
CA ARG A 116 -5.26 -0.02 23.04
C ARG A 116 -6.18 -1.24 23.11
N LEU A 117 -5.96 -2.20 22.20
CA LEU A 117 -6.64 -3.50 22.19
C LEU A 117 -5.90 -4.55 23.02
N GLY A 118 -4.58 -4.43 23.08
CA GLY A 118 -3.67 -5.36 23.74
C GLY A 118 -2.27 -5.24 23.19
N TYR A 119 -1.54 -6.33 23.26
CA TYR A 119 -0.18 -6.44 22.77
C TYR A 119 -0.01 -7.74 21.98
N LEU A 120 0.88 -7.71 21.00
CA LEU A 120 1.55 -8.92 20.55
C LEU A 120 2.76 -9.11 21.48
N GLU A 121 2.80 -10.20 22.20
CA GLU A 121 3.88 -10.48 23.14
C GLU A 121 5.15 -10.94 22.43
N GLU A 122 6.31 -10.87 23.07
CA GLU A 122 7.62 -11.13 22.46
C GLU A 122 7.72 -12.52 21.84
N ASP A 123 7.21 -13.55 22.52
CA ASP A 123 7.21 -14.94 22.02
C ASP A 123 6.29 -15.10 20.82
N GLU A 124 5.13 -14.43 20.84
CA GLU A 124 4.18 -14.42 19.72
C GLU A 124 4.79 -13.72 18.49
N VAL A 125 5.45 -12.57 18.68
CA VAL A 125 6.17 -11.89 17.60
C VAL A 125 7.29 -12.74 17.04
N ALA A 126 8.03 -13.45 17.89
CA ALA A 126 9.09 -14.34 17.46
C ALA A 126 8.52 -15.51 16.62
N GLU A 127 7.41 -16.11 17.03
CA GLU A 127 6.73 -17.17 16.28
C GLU A 127 6.23 -16.65 14.92
N LEU A 128 5.45 -15.57 14.91
CA LEU A 128 4.88 -14.97 13.70
C LEU A 128 5.94 -14.49 12.70
N SER A 129 7.07 -14.00 13.20
CA SER A 129 8.18 -13.51 12.36
C SER A 129 9.14 -14.62 11.89
N GLY A 130 8.94 -15.86 12.31
CA GLY A 130 9.88 -16.95 12.05
C GLY A 130 11.23 -16.75 12.77
N GLY A 131 11.24 -16.13 13.95
CA GLY A 131 12.42 -15.87 14.76
C GLY A 131 13.21 -14.61 14.39
N LEU A 132 12.75 -13.85 13.39
CA LEU A 132 13.48 -12.67 12.90
C LEU A 132 13.41 -11.48 13.86
N LEU A 133 12.30 -11.30 14.55
CA LEU A 133 12.10 -10.23 15.51
C LEU A 133 11.54 -10.79 16.82
N ARG A 134 11.96 -10.18 17.94
CA ARG A 134 11.49 -10.54 19.27
C ARG A 134 11.31 -9.24 20.07
N GLN A 135 10.08 -8.75 20.12
CA GLN A 135 9.74 -7.53 20.85
C GLN A 135 8.24 -7.52 21.15
N ARG A 136 7.87 -6.83 22.21
CA ARG A 136 6.46 -6.57 22.53
C ARG A 136 5.95 -5.41 21.67
N VAL A 137 4.80 -5.60 21.00
CA VAL A 137 4.22 -4.62 20.08
C VAL A 137 2.82 -4.22 20.56
N PRO A 138 2.56 -2.94 20.82
CA PRO A 138 1.23 -2.47 21.17
C PRO A 138 0.30 -2.51 19.95
N VAL A 139 -0.93 -2.98 20.18
CA VAL A 139 -1.97 -3.02 19.15
C VAL A 139 -2.98 -1.92 19.45
N ASP A 140 -2.73 -0.75 18.88
CA ASP A 140 -3.59 0.44 18.98
C ASP A 140 -4.37 0.62 17.69
N ILE A 141 -5.65 0.98 17.81
CA ILE A 141 -6.52 1.26 16.67
C ILE A 141 -7.32 2.55 16.88
N ASN A 142 -7.73 3.19 15.80
CA ASN A 142 -8.57 4.38 15.88
C ASN A 142 -9.87 4.05 16.62
N ARG A 143 -10.05 4.67 17.81
CA ARG A 143 -11.17 4.41 18.73
C ARG A 143 -12.54 4.65 18.08
N LYS A 144 -12.60 5.45 17.01
CA LYS A 144 -13.85 5.80 16.34
C LYS A 144 -14.58 4.59 15.76
N ILE A 145 -13.90 3.48 15.46
CA ILE A 145 -14.56 2.25 14.98
C ILE A 145 -15.57 1.69 15.99
N PHE A 146 -15.36 1.95 17.30
CA PHE A 146 -16.24 1.45 18.37
C PHE A 146 -17.54 2.26 18.53
N ASP A 147 -17.71 3.35 17.76
CA ASP A 147 -19.00 4.06 17.65
C ASP A 147 -19.98 3.35 16.68
N TYR A 148 -19.54 2.26 16.02
CA TYR A 148 -20.25 1.56 14.94
C TYR A 148 -20.50 0.09 15.28
N ASP A 149 -21.52 -0.46 14.64
CA ASP A 149 -21.95 -1.87 14.81
C ASP A 149 -21.33 -2.79 13.75
N LEU A 150 -20.83 -2.21 12.65
CA LEU A 150 -20.23 -2.91 11.52
C LEU A 150 -19.15 -2.05 10.88
N ILE A 151 -18.00 -2.65 10.60
CA ILE A 151 -16.94 -2.06 9.80
C ILE A 151 -16.89 -2.74 8.43
N VAL A 152 -17.00 -1.97 7.37
CA VAL A 152 -16.85 -2.45 5.99
C VAL A 152 -15.54 -1.92 5.40
N ILE A 153 -14.69 -2.80 4.95
CA ILE A 153 -13.45 -2.44 4.26
C ILE A 153 -13.73 -2.38 2.77
N LEU A 154 -13.47 -1.24 2.15
CA LEU A 154 -13.60 -1.03 0.71
C LEU A 154 -12.23 -0.65 0.15
N GLY A 155 -11.57 -1.53 -0.59
CA GLY A 155 -10.25 -1.18 -1.09
C GLY A 155 -9.68 -2.11 -2.17
N PRO A 156 -8.72 -1.59 -2.97
CA PRO A 156 -8.07 -2.34 -4.03
C PRO A 156 -7.00 -3.29 -3.49
N VAL A 157 -6.81 -4.37 -4.23
CA VAL A 157 -5.80 -5.41 -3.95
C VAL A 157 -4.77 -5.40 -5.08
N PHE A 158 -3.55 -4.98 -4.72
CA PHE A 158 -2.37 -4.96 -5.58
C PHE A 158 -1.21 -5.68 -4.90
N PRO A 159 -0.23 -6.21 -5.64
CA PRO A 159 1.05 -6.63 -5.05
C PRO A 159 1.65 -5.51 -4.21
N HIS A 160 2.21 -5.82 -3.02
CA HIS A 160 2.68 -4.84 -2.05
C HIS A 160 3.97 -5.28 -1.38
N GLU A 161 4.96 -4.40 -1.33
CA GLU A 161 6.34 -4.63 -0.88
C GLU A 161 6.47 -5.11 0.57
N VAL A 162 5.54 -4.72 1.45
CA VAL A 162 5.61 -5.05 2.88
C VAL A 162 4.71 -6.23 3.25
N VAL A 163 3.53 -6.36 2.63
CA VAL A 163 2.49 -7.30 3.08
C VAL A 163 2.04 -8.31 2.02
N GLY A 164 2.79 -8.43 0.93
CA GLY A 164 2.48 -9.30 -0.19
C GLY A 164 1.44 -8.72 -1.14
N TYR A 165 0.23 -8.51 -0.67
CA TYR A 165 -0.85 -7.80 -1.36
C TYR A 165 -1.46 -6.74 -0.45
N SER A 166 -1.89 -5.59 -1.01
CA SER A 166 -2.67 -4.58 -0.30
C SER A 166 -4.10 -5.07 -0.01
N GLY A 167 -4.92 -4.22 0.58
CA GLY A 167 -6.33 -4.55 0.85
C GLY A 167 -6.58 -5.40 2.08
N GLY A 168 -7.85 -5.78 2.27
CA GLY A 168 -8.28 -6.59 3.40
C GLY A 168 -7.96 -5.95 4.76
N ALA A 169 -7.57 -6.75 5.73
CA ALA A 169 -7.23 -6.34 7.09
C ALA A 169 -6.15 -5.24 7.18
N LYS A 170 -5.42 -4.97 6.08
CA LYS A 170 -4.47 -3.85 6.01
C LYS A 170 -5.12 -2.48 6.23
N TYR A 171 -6.41 -2.33 5.98
CA TYR A 171 -7.15 -1.09 6.27
C TYR A 171 -7.35 -0.86 7.76
N LEU A 172 -7.38 -1.93 8.57
CA LEU A 172 -7.35 -1.83 10.02
C LEU A 172 -5.91 -1.62 10.52
N PHE A 173 -5.01 -2.52 10.13
CA PHE A 173 -3.61 -2.56 10.54
C PHE A 173 -2.68 -2.60 9.32
N PRO A 174 -1.97 -1.51 9.01
CA PRO A 174 -1.81 -0.26 9.78
C PRO A 174 -2.74 0.89 9.36
N GLY A 175 -3.70 0.70 8.46
CA GLY A 175 -4.45 1.78 7.83
C GLY A 175 -5.06 2.79 8.81
N ILE A 176 -5.52 2.31 9.97
CA ILE A 176 -6.04 3.15 11.07
C ILE A 176 -5.45 2.77 12.42
N SER A 177 -4.26 2.14 12.45
CA SER A 177 -3.56 1.75 13.68
C SER A 177 -2.64 2.83 14.22
N GLY A 178 -2.14 2.61 15.44
CA GLY A 178 -1.09 3.43 16.05
C GLY A 178 0.26 3.29 15.35
N GLY A 179 1.10 4.31 15.48
CA GLY A 179 2.39 4.42 14.82
C GLY A 179 3.38 3.29 15.19
N GLU A 180 3.39 2.82 16.43
CA GLU A 180 4.29 1.74 16.86
C GLU A 180 4.03 0.45 16.09
N PHE A 181 2.75 0.05 15.93
CA PHE A 181 2.39 -1.10 15.11
C PHE A 181 2.76 -0.88 13.64
N LEU A 182 2.50 0.31 13.10
CA LEU A 182 2.84 0.68 11.72
C LEU A 182 4.34 0.56 11.47
N HIS A 183 5.16 1.09 12.37
CA HIS A 183 6.63 1.05 12.22
C HIS A 183 7.17 -0.37 12.35
N PHE A 184 6.66 -1.13 13.30
CA PHE A 184 7.03 -2.54 13.50
C PHE A 184 6.77 -3.38 12.25
N PHE A 185 5.55 -3.35 11.71
CA PHE A 185 5.23 -4.22 10.58
C PHE A 185 5.99 -3.84 9.30
N HIS A 186 6.27 -2.54 9.10
CA HIS A 186 7.13 -2.12 7.97
C HIS A 186 8.55 -2.66 8.13
N TRP A 187 9.10 -2.59 9.36
CA TRP A 187 10.43 -3.12 9.62
C TRP A 187 10.49 -4.64 9.47
N LEU A 188 9.48 -5.36 9.93
CA LEU A 188 9.38 -6.80 9.68
C LEU A 188 9.42 -7.11 8.18
N GLY A 189 8.69 -6.35 7.36
CA GLY A 189 8.73 -6.47 5.91
C GLY A 189 10.12 -6.22 5.32
N ALA A 190 10.83 -5.21 5.81
CA ALA A 190 12.18 -4.89 5.37
C ALA A 190 13.20 -5.99 5.76
N VAL A 191 13.09 -6.53 6.98
CA VAL A 191 13.95 -7.63 7.46
C VAL A 191 13.73 -8.91 6.65
N LEU A 192 12.51 -9.19 6.24
CA LEU A 192 12.17 -10.31 5.34
C LEU A 192 12.67 -10.09 3.91
N THR A 193 12.81 -8.86 3.48
CA THR A 193 13.07 -8.34 2.13
C THR A 193 11.84 -8.32 1.22
N CYS A 194 11.75 -7.28 0.39
CA CYS A 194 10.67 -7.09 -0.58
C CYS A 194 10.53 -8.29 -1.53
N GLU A 195 11.63 -8.84 -2.00
CA GLU A 195 11.68 -9.97 -2.93
C GLU A 195 10.92 -11.20 -2.40
N LYS A 196 11.01 -11.47 -1.08
CA LYS A 196 10.36 -12.62 -0.44
C LYS A 196 8.91 -12.38 -0.05
N ILE A 197 8.41 -11.17 -0.23
CA ILE A 197 7.07 -10.76 0.23
C ILE A 197 6.17 -10.38 -0.95
N ILE A 198 6.66 -9.52 -1.83
CA ILE A 198 5.80 -8.88 -2.83
C ILE A 198 5.13 -9.91 -3.76
N GLY A 199 3.80 -9.80 -3.89
CA GLY A 199 3.03 -10.75 -4.69
C GLY A 199 2.92 -12.16 -4.08
N ILE A 200 3.04 -12.28 -2.75
CA ILE A 200 2.82 -13.52 -1.99
C ILE A 200 1.70 -13.26 -0.98
N LYS A 201 0.69 -14.14 -0.94
CA LYS A 201 -0.46 -13.99 -0.02
C LYS A 201 -0.07 -14.27 1.43
N ASP A 202 0.56 -15.43 1.64
CA ASP A 202 0.87 -15.94 2.98
C ASP A 202 2.29 -15.49 3.37
N THR A 203 2.37 -14.42 4.15
CA THR A 203 3.62 -13.85 4.63
C THR A 203 3.57 -13.68 6.14
N PRO A 204 4.72 -13.70 6.84
CA PRO A 204 4.77 -13.42 8.27
C PRO A 204 4.15 -12.04 8.61
N VAL A 205 4.34 -11.04 7.76
CA VAL A 205 3.74 -9.70 7.97
C VAL A 205 2.22 -9.76 7.89
N ARG A 206 1.66 -10.56 6.96
CA ARG A 206 0.21 -10.75 6.85
C ARG A 206 -0.34 -11.50 8.07
N ALA A 207 0.37 -12.48 8.58
CA ALA A 207 0.00 -13.19 9.81
C ALA A 207 -0.08 -12.24 11.01
N VAL A 208 0.89 -11.35 11.18
CA VAL A 208 0.86 -10.29 12.22
C VAL A 208 -0.37 -9.39 12.09
N ILE A 209 -0.72 -8.97 10.86
CA ILE A 209 -1.91 -8.14 10.62
C ILE A 209 -3.20 -8.88 10.98
N HIS A 210 -3.34 -10.15 10.58
CA HIS A 210 -4.51 -10.95 10.89
C HIS A 210 -4.63 -11.19 12.40
N ARG A 211 -3.53 -11.44 13.08
CA ARG A 211 -3.52 -11.61 14.53
C ARG A 211 -3.94 -10.33 15.27
N ALA A 212 -3.53 -9.16 14.79
CA ALA A 212 -4.01 -7.88 15.34
C ALA A 212 -5.50 -7.66 15.03
N MET A 213 -5.97 -8.02 13.83
CA MET A 213 -7.38 -7.97 13.46
C MET A 213 -8.25 -8.83 14.38
N ASP A 214 -7.80 -9.99 14.81
CA ASP A 214 -8.53 -10.88 15.73
C ASP A 214 -8.81 -10.24 17.10
N MET A 215 -8.06 -9.19 17.48
CA MET A 215 -8.32 -8.42 18.68
C MET A 215 -9.49 -7.43 18.52
N VAL A 216 -9.91 -7.14 17.29
CA VAL A 216 -11.05 -6.25 17.00
C VAL A 216 -12.35 -7.02 17.22
N ARG A 217 -13.05 -6.71 18.31
CA ARG A 217 -14.32 -7.39 18.70
C ARG A 217 -15.55 -6.72 18.07
N LEU A 218 -15.50 -6.48 16.77
CA LEU A 218 -16.60 -5.93 16.00
C LEU A 218 -16.87 -6.79 14.76
N PRO A 219 -18.09 -6.84 14.26
CA PRO A 219 -18.37 -7.41 12.94
C PRO A 219 -17.56 -6.67 11.86
N LEU A 220 -16.83 -7.43 11.06
CA LEU A 220 -15.98 -6.95 9.99
C LEU A 220 -16.47 -7.54 8.66
N HIS A 221 -16.45 -6.74 7.61
CA HIS A 221 -16.84 -7.14 6.26
C HIS A 221 -15.91 -6.51 5.22
N CYS A 222 -15.74 -7.14 4.07
CA CYS A 222 -14.81 -6.67 3.05
C CYS A 222 -15.44 -6.61 1.67
N LEU A 223 -15.13 -5.54 0.95
CA LEU A 223 -15.38 -5.32 -0.47
C LEU A 223 -14.02 -5.15 -1.15
N SER A 224 -13.43 -6.25 -1.57
CA SER A 224 -12.09 -6.29 -2.17
C SER A 224 -12.17 -6.10 -3.69
N MET A 225 -11.51 -5.06 -4.20
CA MET A 225 -11.52 -4.68 -5.61
C MET A 225 -10.25 -5.15 -6.32
N VAL A 226 -10.40 -5.62 -7.56
CA VAL A 226 -9.30 -5.77 -8.51
C VAL A 226 -9.50 -4.76 -9.63
N VAL A 227 -8.58 -3.78 -9.70
CA VAL A 227 -8.77 -2.55 -10.46
C VAL A 227 -8.26 -2.72 -11.89
N ALA A 228 -9.04 -2.22 -12.85
CA ALA A 228 -8.64 -2.08 -14.24
C ALA A 228 -8.20 -0.64 -14.56
N SER A 229 -8.87 0.35 -13.95
CA SER A 229 -8.58 1.77 -14.13
C SER A 229 -9.24 2.59 -13.02
N GLN A 230 -9.10 3.91 -13.07
CA GLN A 230 -9.84 4.83 -12.18
C GLN A 230 -11.36 4.78 -12.36
N ARG A 231 -11.88 4.05 -13.34
CA ARG A 231 -13.33 4.01 -13.67
C ARG A 231 -13.90 2.60 -13.75
N SER A 232 -13.07 1.55 -13.68
CA SER A 232 -13.50 0.18 -13.93
C SER A 232 -12.76 -0.84 -13.07
N LEU A 233 -13.43 -1.98 -12.83
CA LEU A 233 -12.91 -3.11 -12.07
C LEU A 233 -12.85 -4.36 -12.94
N TYR A 234 -11.77 -5.12 -12.82
CA TYR A 234 -11.68 -6.51 -13.31
C TYR A 234 -12.41 -7.48 -12.39
N GLY A 235 -12.52 -7.17 -11.10
CA GLY A 235 -13.22 -8.01 -10.13
C GLY A 235 -13.61 -7.27 -8.86
N LEU A 236 -14.66 -7.81 -8.22
CA LEU A 236 -15.11 -7.38 -6.90
C LEU A 236 -15.53 -8.62 -6.11
N TYR A 237 -15.12 -8.69 -4.84
CA TYR A 237 -15.40 -9.78 -3.93
C TYR A 237 -15.89 -9.21 -2.61
N ALA A 238 -17.08 -9.64 -2.17
CA ALA A 238 -17.78 -9.17 -0.99
C ALA A 238 -18.02 -10.32 -0.02
N GLY A 239 -17.58 -10.18 1.24
CA GLY A 239 -17.70 -11.25 2.24
C GLY A 239 -16.78 -11.09 3.43
N ASP A 240 -16.41 -12.23 4.04
CA ASP A 240 -15.36 -12.28 5.05
C ASP A 240 -14.07 -11.64 4.55
N ILE A 241 -13.31 -11.01 5.46
CA ILE A 241 -12.10 -10.26 5.08
C ILE A 241 -11.07 -11.16 4.42
N ILE A 242 -10.81 -12.33 4.98
CA ILE A 242 -9.76 -13.24 4.51
C ILE A 242 -10.17 -13.85 3.17
N GLU A 243 -11.43 -14.31 3.07
CA GLU A 243 -11.97 -14.94 1.87
C GLU A 243 -12.04 -13.95 0.69
N ALA A 244 -12.69 -12.80 0.88
CA ALA A 244 -12.86 -11.79 -0.16
C ALA A 244 -11.52 -11.21 -0.63
N TRP A 245 -10.61 -10.94 0.31
CA TRP A 245 -9.26 -10.50 -0.01
C TRP A 245 -8.46 -11.58 -0.74
N GLY A 246 -8.55 -12.84 -0.29
CA GLY A 246 -7.84 -13.96 -0.89
C GLY A 246 -8.19 -14.17 -2.37
N GLN A 247 -9.50 -14.14 -2.69
CA GLN A 247 -9.99 -14.23 -4.07
C GLN A 247 -9.55 -13.03 -4.93
N ALA A 248 -9.57 -11.83 -4.35
CA ALA A 248 -9.09 -10.65 -5.04
C ALA A 248 -7.57 -10.71 -5.29
N ALA A 249 -6.78 -11.26 -4.36
CA ALA A 249 -5.34 -11.44 -4.53
C ALA A 249 -5.03 -12.45 -5.67
N ASP A 250 -5.78 -13.54 -5.76
CA ASP A 250 -5.63 -14.55 -6.83
C ASP A 250 -5.93 -13.97 -8.23
N LEU A 251 -6.92 -13.09 -8.33
CA LEU A 251 -7.19 -12.38 -9.57
C LEU A 251 -6.15 -11.29 -9.84
N SER A 252 -5.74 -10.56 -8.80
CA SER A 252 -4.72 -9.52 -8.88
C SER A 252 -3.37 -10.07 -9.37
N GLU A 253 -2.98 -11.28 -8.93
CA GLU A 253 -1.79 -11.95 -9.44
C GLU A 253 -1.84 -12.13 -10.95
N LYS A 254 -2.97 -12.59 -11.50
CA LYS A 254 -3.14 -12.83 -12.93
C LYS A 254 -3.10 -11.55 -13.77
N ILE A 255 -3.38 -10.40 -13.17
CA ILE A 255 -3.50 -9.10 -13.86
C ILE A 255 -2.30 -8.21 -13.58
N HIS A 256 -1.89 -8.12 -12.32
CA HIS A 256 -0.89 -7.15 -11.86
C HIS A 256 0.51 -7.76 -11.68
N VAL A 257 0.74 -9.01 -12.11
CA VAL A 257 2.07 -9.63 -12.11
C VAL A 257 2.45 -10.05 -13.50
N VAL A 258 3.56 -9.53 -13.99
CA VAL A 258 4.16 -9.87 -15.28
C VAL A 258 5.43 -10.69 -15.02
N TYR A 259 5.47 -11.90 -15.58
CA TYR A 259 6.63 -12.77 -15.47
C TYR A 259 7.57 -12.60 -16.66
N LYS A 260 8.85 -12.41 -16.39
CA LYS A 260 9.93 -12.34 -17.39
C LYS A 260 10.86 -13.55 -17.26
N ASN A 261 11.36 -14.06 -18.38
CA ASN A 261 12.19 -15.26 -18.42
C ASN A 261 13.69 -14.96 -18.17
N ALA A 262 14.12 -13.71 -18.37
CA ALA A 262 15.48 -13.28 -18.17
C ALA A 262 15.52 -11.92 -17.47
N PRO A 263 16.60 -11.63 -16.71
CA PRO A 263 16.82 -10.32 -16.11
C PRO A 263 17.37 -9.33 -17.16
N TYR A 264 17.24 -8.04 -16.86
CA TYR A 264 17.69 -6.94 -17.70
C TYR A 264 18.86 -6.20 -17.06
N SER A 265 19.85 -5.80 -17.86
CA SER A 265 20.97 -4.97 -17.39
C SER A 265 20.54 -3.55 -17.03
N THR A 266 19.49 -3.06 -17.69
CA THR A 266 18.88 -1.76 -17.40
C THR A 266 17.36 -1.89 -17.39
N VAL A 267 16.74 -1.45 -16.29
CA VAL A 267 15.30 -1.32 -16.18
C VAL A 267 14.95 0.14 -16.00
N PHE A 268 14.12 0.67 -16.88
CA PHE A 268 13.69 2.06 -16.87
C PHE A 268 12.21 2.12 -16.48
N GLY A 269 11.94 2.59 -15.26
CA GLY A 269 10.59 2.76 -14.75
C GLY A 269 10.15 4.21 -14.81
N HIS A 270 9.14 4.52 -15.64
CA HIS A 270 8.53 5.83 -15.72
C HIS A 270 7.46 5.98 -14.64
N ALA A 271 7.73 6.81 -13.64
CA ALA A 271 6.82 7.07 -12.52
C ALA A 271 5.61 7.90 -13.00
N PRO A 272 4.38 7.49 -12.66
CA PRO A 272 3.20 8.28 -12.99
C PRO A 272 3.16 9.60 -12.20
N GLU A 273 2.51 10.62 -12.74
CA GLU A 273 2.38 11.97 -12.16
C GLU A 273 1.87 12.00 -10.70
N MET A 274 1.08 11.01 -10.31
CA MET A 274 0.57 10.87 -8.94
C MET A 274 1.64 10.50 -7.91
N TYR A 275 2.86 10.12 -8.33
CA TYR A 275 3.99 9.85 -7.46
C TYR A 275 4.87 11.10 -7.39
N ASP A 276 4.51 12.05 -6.56
CA ASP A 276 5.06 13.41 -6.51
C ASP A 276 6.25 13.58 -5.55
N GLU A 277 6.63 12.49 -4.83
CA GLU A 277 7.81 12.39 -3.95
C GLU A 277 8.43 10.98 -4.03
N ILE A 278 9.71 10.83 -3.66
CA ILE A 278 10.40 9.51 -3.70
C ILE A 278 9.76 8.52 -2.73
N TRP A 279 9.21 8.97 -1.61
CA TRP A 279 8.48 8.09 -0.67
C TRP A 279 7.38 7.29 -1.37
N VAL A 280 6.70 7.87 -2.32
CA VAL A 280 5.67 7.21 -3.13
C VAL A 280 6.27 6.55 -4.37
N ALA A 281 7.20 7.23 -5.07
CA ALA A 281 7.84 6.73 -6.28
C ALA A 281 8.78 5.53 -6.03
N GLY A 282 9.15 5.25 -4.79
CA GLY A 282 9.80 3.99 -4.39
C GLY A 282 9.06 2.74 -4.85
N LYS A 283 7.73 2.86 -5.11
CA LYS A 283 6.94 1.78 -5.73
C LYS A 283 7.52 1.30 -7.07
N VAL A 284 8.16 2.16 -7.83
CA VAL A 284 8.85 1.79 -9.07
C VAL A 284 9.95 0.77 -8.76
N MET A 285 10.77 1.05 -7.73
CA MET A 285 11.81 0.11 -7.28
C MET A 285 11.22 -1.23 -6.84
N TYR A 286 10.23 -1.21 -5.97
CA TYR A 286 9.65 -2.42 -5.39
C TYR A 286 9.04 -3.37 -6.42
N LYS A 287 8.51 -2.81 -7.51
CA LYS A 287 7.83 -3.56 -8.56
C LYS A 287 8.76 -4.09 -9.64
N LEU A 288 9.96 -3.53 -9.75
CA LEU A 288 10.86 -3.82 -10.86
C LEU A 288 12.19 -4.45 -10.43
N GLU A 289 12.54 -4.43 -9.15
CA GLU A 289 13.82 -4.95 -8.64
C GLU A 289 14.12 -6.38 -9.11
N GLN A 290 13.12 -7.27 -9.09
CA GLN A 290 13.31 -8.69 -9.35
C GLN A 290 13.72 -9.00 -10.80
N VAL A 291 13.45 -8.10 -11.74
CA VAL A 291 13.82 -8.28 -13.16
C VAL A 291 15.10 -7.54 -13.54
N VAL A 292 15.74 -6.87 -12.60
CA VAL A 292 17.08 -6.27 -12.82
C VAL A 292 18.15 -7.34 -12.60
N ALA A 293 19.11 -7.44 -13.51
CA ALA A 293 20.27 -8.33 -13.39
C ALA A 293 21.16 -7.90 -12.22
N ASP A 294 21.92 -8.83 -11.64
CA ASP A 294 22.93 -8.52 -10.62
C ASP A 294 24.00 -7.58 -11.24
N GLY A 295 24.31 -6.49 -10.52
CA GLY A 295 25.16 -5.41 -11.03
C GLY A 295 24.48 -4.53 -12.09
N GLY A 296 23.20 -4.78 -12.41
CA GLY A 296 22.41 -3.96 -13.32
C GLY A 296 21.91 -2.68 -12.68
N ARG A 297 21.12 -1.93 -13.45
CA ARG A 297 20.65 -0.59 -13.07
C ARG A 297 19.12 -0.49 -13.16
N LEU A 298 18.50 0.14 -12.17
CA LEU A 298 17.12 0.56 -12.20
C LEU A 298 17.06 2.09 -12.21
N ILE A 299 16.43 2.67 -13.21
CA ILE A 299 16.23 4.12 -13.34
C ILE A 299 14.79 4.45 -12.97
N ILE A 300 14.60 5.28 -11.95
CA ILE A 300 13.31 5.86 -11.58
C ILE A 300 13.22 7.21 -12.29
N TYR A 301 12.48 7.26 -13.39
CA TYR A 301 12.26 8.46 -14.17
C TYR A 301 10.97 9.16 -13.74
N GLY A 302 11.09 10.42 -13.31
CA GLY A 302 9.98 11.27 -12.90
C GLY A 302 10.41 12.73 -12.81
N PRO A 303 10.48 13.47 -13.92
CA PRO A 303 10.91 14.89 -13.94
C PRO A 303 10.08 15.81 -13.04
N HIS A 304 8.84 15.40 -12.73
CA HIS A 304 7.92 16.10 -11.83
C HIS A 304 8.27 15.94 -10.35
N ILE A 305 9.05 14.92 -9.98
CA ILE A 305 9.42 14.63 -8.58
C ILE A 305 10.54 15.58 -8.15
N ARG A 306 10.30 16.35 -7.07
CA ARG A 306 11.19 17.42 -6.60
C ARG A 306 11.71 17.24 -5.18
N GLU A 307 11.19 16.26 -4.43
CA GLU A 307 11.52 16.03 -3.03
C GLU A 307 11.55 14.55 -2.66
N VAL A 308 12.26 14.25 -1.60
CA VAL A 308 12.40 12.87 -1.09
C VAL A 308 11.13 12.44 -0.37
N SER A 309 10.66 13.23 0.59
CA SER A 309 9.38 13.05 1.27
C SER A 309 8.99 14.31 2.05
N ARG A 310 7.70 14.65 2.03
CA ARG A 310 7.14 15.76 2.83
C ARG A 310 7.14 15.44 4.31
N THR A 311 6.88 14.20 4.67
CA THR A 311 6.77 13.79 6.08
C THR A 311 8.11 13.35 6.64
N TRP A 312 8.86 12.51 5.93
CA TRP A 312 10.05 11.82 6.42
C TRP A 312 11.35 12.24 5.74
N GLY A 313 11.31 13.29 4.92
CA GLY A 313 12.46 13.70 4.11
C GLY A 313 13.70 14.00 4.93
N ARG A 314 13.56 14.66 6.09
CA ARG A 314 14.68 14.97 7.00
C ARG A 314 15.34 13.72 7.56
N ASP A 315 14.53 12.72 7.93
CA ASP A 315 15.08 11.47 8.47
C ASP A 315 15.78 10.67 7.37
N ILE A 316 15.21 10.58 6.17
CA ILE A 316 15.86 9.95 5.01
C ILE A 316 17.15 10.67 4.63
N GLU A 317 17.17 12.00 4.61
CA GLU A 317 18.39 12.77 4.32
C GLU A 317 19.50 12.53 5.36
N LYS A 318 19.12 12.27 6.62
CA LYS A 318 20.06 11.96 7.71
C LYS A 318 20.63 10.55 7.59
N ILE A 319 19.82 9.56 7.19
CA ILE A 319 20.24 8.15 7.18
C ILE A 319 20.68 7.65 5.81
N GLY A 320 20.19 8.22 4.71
CA GLY A 320 20.38 7.74 3.34
C GLY A 320 19.55 6.49 3.01
N TYR A 321 19.71 5.99 1.79
CA TYR A 321 19.15 4.72 1.32
C TYR A 321 20.21 3.63 1.38
N HIS A 322 19.96 2.61 2.19
CA HIS A 322 20.91 1.54 2.44
C HIS A 322 20.26 0.17 2.41
N VAL A 323 21.06 -0.87 2.12
CA VAL A 323 20.60 -2.25 2.22
C VAL A 323 20.25 -2.62 3.67
N ARG A 324 19.37 -3.60 3.85
CA ARG A 324 18.93 -4.08 5.17
C ARG A 324 20.09 -4.35 6.13
N ASP A 325 21.12 -5.04 5.65
CA ASP A 325 22.24 -5.48 6.49
C ASP A 325 23.09 -4.31 7.03
N TYR A 326 23.07 -3.15 6.33
CA TYR A 326 23.68 -1.92 6.83
C TYR A 326 23.02 -1.45 8.13
N PHE A 327 21.71 -1.46 8.20
CA PHE A 327 20.99 -1.08 9.41
C PHE A 327 21.13 -2.15 10.50
N LEU A 328 20.93 -3.43 10.17
CA LEU A 328 21.00 -4.52 11.14
C LEU A 328 22.36 -4.61 11.84
N ALA A 329 23.45 -4.29 11.16
CA ALA A 329 24.80 -4.33 11.73
C ALA A 329 25.08 -3.19 12.73
N GLN A 330 24.23 -2.15 12.79
CA GLN A 330 24.50 -0.95 13.58
C GLN A 330 23.22 -0.24 14.09
N MET A 331 22.19 -1.02 14.46
CA MET A 331 20.88 -0.51 14.90
C MET A 331 20.97 0.55 16.01
N ASP A 332 21.96 0.45 16.91
CA ASP A 332 22.16 1.42 17.98
C ASP A 332 22.35 2.85 17.49
N ARG A 333 22.80 3.05 16.25
CA ARG A 333 22.97 4.37 15.63
C ARG A 333 21.65 5.00 15.17
N PHE A 334 20.60 4.22 15.09
CA PHE A 334 19.32 4.62 14.49
C PHE A 334 18.14 4.57 15.45
N VAL A 335 18.41 4.54 16.77
CA VAL A 335 17.38 4.44 17.83
C VAL A 335 16.34 5.57 17.77
N ASP A 336 16.73 6.76 17.31
CA ASP A 336 15.85 7.91 17.18
C ASP A 336 15.12 7.98 15.84
N ILE A 337 15.35 7.03 14.93
CA ILE A 337 14.73 6.99 13.60
C ILE A 337 13.57 5.98 13.61
N PRO A 338 12.37 6.38 13.17
CA PRO A 338 11.24 5.44 13.10
C PRO A 338 11.57 4.25 12.21
N LEU A 339 11.29 3.03 12.69
CA LEU A 339 11.58 1.79 11.96
C LEU A 339 10.96 1.75 10.56
N GLY A 340 9.82 2.42 10.35
CA GLY A 340 9.20 2.55 9.03
C GLY A 340 10.06 3.36 8.04
N VAL A 341 10.87 4.31 8.54
CA VAL A 341 11.82 5.09 7.71
C VAL A 341 13.01 4.22 7.31
N LEU A 342 13.56 3.43 8.25
CA LEU A 342 14.60 2.42 7.94
C LEU A 342 14.09 1.41 6.91
N ALA A 343 12.85 0.95 7.07
CA ALA A 343 12.22 0.02 6.14
C ALA A 343 12.08 0.61 4.73
N HIS A 344 11.61 1.86 4.63
CA HIS A 344 11.52 2.55 3.35
C HIS A 344 12.89 2.71 2.68
N SER A 345 13.90 3.14 3.46
CA SER A 345 15.29 3.21 2.98
C SER A 345 15.75 1.87 2.38
N THR A 346 15.55 0.79 3.11
CA THR A 346 15.89 -0.57 2.68
C THR A 346 15.15 -0.98 1.40
N HIS A 347 13.86 -0.73 1.33
CA HIS A 347 13.06 -1.12 0.17
C HIS A 347 13.46 -0.36 -1.10
N VAL A 348 13.81 0.93 -1.00
CA VAL A 348 14.26 1.72 -2.15
C VAL A 348 15.68 1.37 -2.57
N ARG A 349 16.57 1.04 -1.63
CA ARG A 349 17.94 0.59 -1.97
C ARG A 349 17.95 -0.82 -2.55
N GLY A 350 17.02 -1.66 -2.13
CA GLY A 350 16.88 -3.05 -2.56
C GLY A 350 17.78 -4.01 -1.80
N THR A 351 17.93 -5.21 -2.36
CA THR A 351 18.73 -6.28 -1.76
C THR A 351 20.23 -6.02 -1.91
N GLY A 352 21.01 -6.60 -1.00
CA GLY A 352 22.46 -6.46 -0.98
C GLY A 352 23.05 -6.99 0.32
N SER A 353 24.32 -6.69 0.57
CA SER A 353 25.04 -7.09 1.77
C SER A 353 25.83 -5.94 2.37
N TYR A 354 26.10 -6.03 3.66
CA TYR A 354 26.99 -5.12 4.37
C TYR A 354 27.91 -5.92 5.30
N ALA A 355 29.22 -5.81 5.07
CA ALA A 355 30.22 -6.50 5.88
C ALA A 355 31.50 -5.67 5.97
N ASN A 356 32.10 -5.60 7.16
CA ASN A 356 33.37 -4.92 7.42
C ASN A 356 33.37 -3.45 6.96
N GLY A 357 32.25 -2.74 7.17
CA GLY A 357 32.12 -1.33 6.77
C GLY A 357 31.84 -1.11 5.27
N ASN A 358 31.72 -2.17 4.48
CA ASN A 358 31.52 -2.10 3.03
C ASN A 358 30.12 -2.57 2.65
N GLU A 359 29.34 -1.69 2.02
CA GLU A 359 28.02 -1.97 1.48
C GLU A 359 28.11 -2.37 0.00
N LYS A 360 27.44 -3.46 -0.35
CA LYS A 360 27.34 -3.96 -1.73
C LYS A 360 25.88 -4.20 -2.09
N PRO A 361 25.18 -3.20 -2.65
CA PRO A 361 23.86 -3.40 -3.21
C PRO A 361 23.92 -4.38 -4.39
N ARG A 362 22.82 -5.12 -4.60
CA ARG A 362 22.70 -6.03 -5.74
C ARG A 362 22.61 -5.29 -7.08
N ILE A 363 21.95 -4.12 -7.05
CA ILE A 363 21.72 -3.28 -8.24
C ILE A 363 22.00 -1.81 -7.93
N ASP A 364 22.23 -1.02 -8.97
CA ASP A 364 22.25 0.43 -8.89
C ASP A 364 20.85 1.02 -9.03
N VAL A 365 20.42 1.83 -8.06
CA VAL A 365 19.18 2.61 -8.14
C VAL A 365 19.52 4.06 -8.47
N VAL A 366 18.98 4.55 -9.57
CA VAL A 366 19.30 5.86 -10.15
C VAL A 366 18.03 6.70 -10.23
N LEU A 367 18.09 7.90 -9.70
CA LEU A 367 17.00 8.88 -9.82
C LEU A 367 17.23 9.74 -11.06
N ALA A 368 16.24 9.78 -11.93
CA ALA A 368 16.15 10.72 -13.05
C ALA A 368 14.95 11.67 -12.79
N THR A 369 15.14 12.57 -11.83
CA THR A 369 14.11 13.43 -11.23
C THR A 369 14.60 14.87 -11.14
N SER A 370 13.75 15.81 -10.74
CA SER A 370 14.14 17.21 -10.46
C SER A 370 14.78 17.40 -9.07
N ILE A 371 15.07 16.33 -8.33
CA ILE A 371 15.86 16.41 -7.11
C ILE A 371 17.33 16.70 -7.51
N PRO A 372 18.02 17.67 -6.89
CA PRO A 372 19.40 18.00 -7.23
C PRO A 372 20.35 16.79 -7.11
N GLU A 373 21.31 16.70 -8.04
CA GLU A 373 22.29 15.61 -8.06
C GLU A 373 23.02 15.43 -6.73
N GLU A 374 23.46 16.53 -6.12
CA GLU A 374 24.15 16.51 -4.83
C GLU A 374 23.27 15.81 -3.76
N LYS A 375 21.97 16.11 -3.73
CA LYS A 375 21.04 15.48 -2.80
C LYS A 375 20.85 14.00 -3.10
N CYS A 376 20.72 13.61 -4.36
CA CYS A 376 20.62 12.19 -4.75
C CYS A 376 21.84 11.39 -4.26
N ARG A 377 23.04 11.94 -4.44
CA ARG A 377 24.28 11.33 -3.97
C ARG A 377 24.39 11.31 -2.43
N GLN A 378 23.99 12.40 -1.77
CA GLN A 378 23.94 12.47 -0.30
C GLN A 378 23.09 11.36 0.31
N ILE A 379 21.95 11.05 -0.31
CA ILE A 379 21.05 9.97 0.15
C ILE A 379 21.44 8.58 -0.41
N ASN A 380 22.65 8.43 -0.93
CA ASN A 380 23.22 7.17 -1.42
C ASN A 380 22.48 6.55 -2.62
N LEU A 381 21.96 7.38 -3.53
CA LEU A 381 21.37 6.96 -4.80
C LEU A 381 22.11 7.60 -5.98
N GLY A 382 22.04 6.93 -7.15
CA GLY A 382 22.57 7.47 -8.40
C GLY A 382 21.72 8.64 -8.92
N TYR A 383 22.29 9.39 -9.86
CA TYR A 383 21.60 10.50 -10.53
C TYR A 383 21.81 10.44 -12.05
N LEU A 384 20.76 10.75 -12.79
CA LEU A 384 20.79 11.10 -14.20
C LEU A 384 19.97 12.38 -14.40
N ASP A 385 20.48 13.31 -15.19
CA ASP A 385 19.74 14.53 -15.54
C ASP A 385 18.52 14.14 -16.39
N PRO A 386 17.28 14.36 -15.89
CA PRO A 386 16.08 14.00 -16.63
C PRO A 386 15.91 14.78 -17.93
N ALA A 387 16.51 15.98 -18.04
CA ALA A 387 16.45 16.80 -19.25
C ALA A 387 17.29 16.22 -20.41
N LEU A 388 18.26 15.36 -20.11
CA LEU A 388 19.10 14.70 -21.11
C LEU A 388 18.59 13.33 -21.54
N ILE A 389 17.45 12.88 -20.95
CA ILE A 389 16.88 11.57 -21.24
C ILE A 389 15.89 11.66 -22.39
N ASP A 390 16.22 10.94 -23.47
CA ASP A 390 15.26 10.59 -24.50
C ASP A 390 14.66 9.21 -24.20
N ILE A 391 13.38 9.15 -23.86
CA ILE A 391 12.66 7.93 -23.49
C ILE A 391 12.69 6.89 -24.64
N GLU A 392 12.68 7.33 -25.87
CA GLU A 392 12.67 6.44 -27.04
C GLU A 392 13.94 5.57 -27.11
N ASN A 393 15.04 6.01 -26.50
CA ASN A 393 16.27 5.22 -26.37
C ASN A 393 16.14 4.00 -25.44
N TYR A 394 15.01 3.89 -24.69
CA TYR A 394 14.77 2.77 -23.76
C TYR A 394 13.62 1.86 -24.24
N ARG A 395 12.76 2.33 -25.14
CA ARG A 395 11.59 1.57 -25.60
C ARG A 395 11.96 0.44 -26.56
N ASN A 396 11.23 -0.67 -26.49
CA ASN A 396 11.31 -1.81 -27.41
C ASN A 396 12.72 -2.44 -27.55
N ARG A 397 13.54 -2.38 -26.48
CA ARG A 397 14.93 -2.87 -26.50
C ARG A 397 15.17 -4.03 -25.52
N GLU A 398 14.13 -4.83 -25.24
CA GLU A 398 14.24 -5.96 -24.30
C GLU A 398 15.31 -6.98 -24.73
N GLN A 399 15.47 -7.20 -26.04
CA GLN A 399 16.51 -8.09 -26.59
C GLN A 399 17.93 -7.61 -26.37
N GLU A 400 18.11 -6.30 -26.12
CA GLU A 400 19.39 -5.68 -25.78
C GLU A 400 19.61 -5.60 -24.25
N GLY A 401 18.74 -6.21 -23.46
CA GLY A 401 18.80 -6.20 -22.01
C GLY A 401 18.27 -4.90 -21.37
N ILE A 402 17.43 -4.14 -22.07
CA ILE A 402 16.80 -2.89 -21.58
C ILE A 402 15.29 -3.09 -21.52
N LEU A 403 14.72 -3.00 -20.31
CA LEU A 403 13.28 -3.03 -20.11
C LEU A 403 12.77 -1.62 -19.81
N TYR A 404 11.86 -1.12 -20.65
CA TYR A 404 11.09 0.09 -20.37
C TYR A 404 9.72 -0.27 -19.80
N VAL A 405 9.32 0.38 -18.69
CA VAL A 405 8.00 0.21 -18.07
C VAL A 405 7.35 1.58 -17.90
N ASP A 406 6.27 1.79 -18.62
CA ASP A 406 5.44 2.97 -18.48
C ASP A 406 4.50 2.83 -17.26
N HIS A 407 4.12 3.95 -16.64
CA HIS A 407 3.28 3.97 -15.43
C HIS A 407 3.74 2.96 -14.37
N ALA A 408 5.05 2.90 -14.13
CA ALA A 408 5.68 1.94 -13.23
C ALA A 408 5.25 2.16 -11.77
N GLY A 409 5.00 1.07 -11.03
CA GLY A 409 4.69 1.11 -9.59
C GLY A 409 3.41 0.40 -9.16
N GLU A 410 2.53 0.01 -10.09
CA GLU A 410 1.34 -0.81 -9.78
C GLU A 410 1.51 -2.26 -10.26
N ILE A 411 2.04 -2.45 -11.46
CA ILE A 411 2.33 -3.78 -12.02
C ILE A 411 3.67 -4.30 -11.47
N LEU A 412 3.63 -5.50 -10.91
CA LEU A 412 4.81 -6.20 -10.43
C LEU A 412 5.45 -6.99 -11.56
N TYR A 413 6.73 -6.82 -11.77
CA TYR A 413 7.54 -7.63 -12.68
C TYR A 413 8.36 -8.64 -11.88
N LYS A 414 8.17 -9.93 -12.14
CA LYS A 414 8.88 -11.03 -11.49
C LYS A 414 9.67 -11.84 -12.48
N ARG A 415 10.80 -12.39 -12.03
CA ARG A 415 11.52 -13.42 -12.76
C ARG A 415 10.86 -14.79 -12.50
N ARG A 416 10.72 -15.59 -13.54
CA ARG A 416 10.30 -16.99 -13.43
C ARG A 416 11.36 -17.85 -12.80
#